data_798232779877e42cb30523d5daccc454
#
_entry.id   798232779877e42cb30523d5daccc454
#
_cell.length_a   1.000
_cell.length_b   1.000
_cell.length_c   1.000
_cell.angle_alpha   90.00
_cell.angle_beta   90.00
_cell.angle_gamma   90.00
#
_symmetry.space_group_name_H-M   'P 1'
#
loop_
_entity.id
_entity.type
_entity.pdbx_description
1 polymer ?
#
loop_
_entity_poly.entity_id
_entity_poly.type
_entity_poly.pdbx_seq_one_letter_code
_entity_poly.pdbx_strand_id
1 'polypeptide(L)'
;YKRQAQGIGVLGGHLETKVAQDAYGLRKRIACRRIHLVPGNHDKDWTQPAVAGAFTVEPPICVLKIDGQKIVLSHYPMADWQGMSHGSWHLHGHIHTSGGAYNEFNRKQGLLRYDVGCDANGHSPVSLDELREWFAGVDEPCDRVKWPWWVNETGDRQVERELAAYKRKEVIR
;
A
#
# COMPACT_ATOMS: atom_id res chain seq x y z
N TYR A 1 16.41 -27.68 8.89
CA TYR A 1 16.13 -26.80 7.74
C TYR A 1 15.53 -25.52 8.29
N LYS A 2 16.35 -24.48 8.43
CA LYS A 2 15.89 -23.13 8.79
C LYS A 2 15.32 -22.50 7.53
N ARG A 3 14.00 -22.42 7.40
CA ARG A 3 13.34 -21.57 6.42
C ARG A 3 13.70 -20.12 6.76
N GLN A 4 14.45 -19.47 5.90
CA GLN A 4 14.64 -18.03 5.96
C GLN A 4 13.31 -17.40 5.55
N ALA A 5 12.58 -16.83 6.49
CA ALA A 5 11.44 -16.01 6.19
C ALA A 5 11.94 -14.80 5.36
N GLN A 6 11.57 -14.72 4.10
CA GLN A 6 11.74 -13.53 3.30
C GLN A 6 10.57 -12.60 3.66
N GLY A 7 10.75 -11.86 4.75
CA GLY A 7 9.78 -10.86 5.17
C GLY A 7 9.96 -9.59 4.35
N ILE A 8 8.93 -9.17 3.63
CA ILE A 8 8.83 -7.81 3.10
C ILE A 8 8.22 -6.98 4.24
N GLY A 9 9.08 -6.26 4.97
CA GLY A 9 8.61 -5.30 5.96
C GLY A 9 8.34 -3.97 5.31
N VAL A 10 7.08 -3.61 5.09
CA VAL A 10 6.69 -2.21 4.86
C VAL A 10 6.56 -1.59 6.24
N LEU A 11 7.66 -1.05 6.76
CA LEU A 11 7.65 -0.25 7.97
C LEU A 11 7.16 1.15 7.59
N GLY A 12 5.85 1.32 7.56
CA GLY A 12 5.23 2.61 7.40
C GLY A 12 5.03 3.29 8.75
N GLY A 13 5.72 4.42 8.96
CA GLY A 13 5.39 5.45 9.91
C GLY A 13 5.48 5.12 11.40
N HIS A 14 6.21 5.83 12.08
CA HIS A 14 6.48 6.16 13.48
C HIS A 14 7.95 5.92 13.87
N LEU A 15 8.82 6.44 13.03
CA LEU A 15 10.14 6.77 13.51
C LEU A 15 10.11 8.24 13.92
N GLU A 16 9.64 8.51 15.14
CA GLU A 16 9.87 9.82 15.74
C GLU A 16 11.36 10.18 15.66
N THR A 17 11.68 11.46 15.53
CA THR A 17 13.03 12.01 15.36
C THR A 17 14.07 11.54 16.41
N LYS A 18 13.62 11.05 17.56
CA LYS A 18 14.45 10.35 18.57
C LYS A 18 14.88 8.95 18.13
N VAL A 19 14.14 8.31 17.23
CA VAL A 19 14.39 6.93 16.81
C VAL A 19 15.41 6.85 15.66
N ALA A 20 15.70 7.96 14.97
CA ALA A 20 16.83 7.98 14.02
C ALA A 20 18.15 7.63 14.71
N GLN A 21 18.33 8.01 15.98
CA GLN A 21 19.48 7.62 16.79
C GLN A 21 19.46 6.14 17.16
N ASP A 22 18.29 5.51 17.19
CA ASP A 22 18.08 4.10 17.50
C ASP A 22 17.87 3.21 16.27
N ALA A 23 17.95 3.74 15.04
CA ALA A 23 17.78 2.96 13.81
C ALA A 23 18.70 1.72 13.78
N TYR A 24 19.94 1.86 14.19
CA TYR A 24 20.86 0.74 14.36
C TYR A 24 20.50 -0.19 15.53
N GLY A 25 19.94 0.34 16.61
CA GLY A 25 19.43 -0.43 17.73
C GLY A 25 18.24 -1.29 17.30
N LEU A 26 17.29 -0.68 16.57
CA LEU A 26 16.15 -1.39 15.96
C LEU A 26 16.64 -2.42 14.94
N ARG A 27 17.55 -2.03 14.05
CA ARG A 27 18.13 -2.91 13.04
C ARG A 27 18.74 -4.18 13.64
N LYS A 28 19.45 -4.07 14.78
CA LYS A 28 20.04 -5.22 15.47
C LYS A 28 19.01 -6.18 16.06
N ARG A 29 17.81 -5.70 16.38
CA ARG A 29 16.70 -6.51 16.92
C ARG A 29 15.94 -7.28 15.84
N ILE A 30 16.05 -6.86 14.58
CA ILE A 30 15.38 -7.52 13.46
C ILE A 30 16.31 -8.58 12.89
N ALA A 31 15.87 -9.86 12.92
CA ALA A 31 16.67 -10.99 12.47
C ALA A 31 16.90 -11.00 10.94
N CYS A 32 16.09 -10.30 10.16
CA CYS A 32 16.23 -10.22 8.70
C CYS A 32 17.50 -9.44 8.32
N ARG A 33 18.31 -10.01 7.43
CA ARG A 33 19.58 -9.36 7.00
C ARG A 33 19.37 -8.22 6.03
N ARG A 34 18.37 -8.31 5.18
CA ARG A 34 18.05 -7.28 4.16
C ARG A 34 16.68 -6.68 4.52
N ILE A 35 16.68 -5.40 4.81
CA ILE A 35 15.48 -4.66 5.16
C ILE A 35 15.37 -3.51 4.18
N HIS A 36 14.25 -3.47 3.48
CA HIS A 36 13.87 -2.42 2.55
C HIS A 36 12.81 -1.56 3.22
N LEU A 37 12.95 -0.25 3.10
CA LEU A 37 12.12 0.74 3.73
C LEU A 37 11.47 1.60 2.66
N VAL A 38 10.15 1.52 2.55
CA VAL A 38 9.35 2.44 1.74
C VAL A 38 8.95 3.61 2.63
N PRO A 39 9.42 4.85 2.32
CA PRO A 39 9.24 5.98 3.21
C PRO A 39 7.79 6.44 3.33
N GLY A 40 7.40 6.83 4.54
CA GLY A 40 6.10 7.42 4.88
C GLY A 40 6.20 8.89 5.25
N ASN A 41 5.07 9.51 5.61
CA ASN A 41 4.96 10.93 5.92
C ASN A 41 5.67 11.35 7.24
N HIS A 42 5.97 10.40 8.12
CA HIS A 42 6.69 10.65 9.35
C HIS A 42 8.20 10.40 9.23
N ASP A 43 8.66 9.90 8.11
CA ASP A 43 10.02 9.46 7.87
C ASP A 43 10.88 10.59 7.25
N LYS A 44 10.95 11.73 7.94
CA LYS A 44 11.52 12.98 7.39
C LYS A 44 13.05 12.97 7.22
N ASP A 45 13.76 12.08 7.89
CA ASP A 45 15.22 12.10 7.97
C ASP A 45 15.91 10.93 7.24
N TRP A 46 15.35 10.49 6.13
CA TRP A 46 15.86 9.36 5.31
C TRP A 46 17.25 9.58 4.76
N THR A 47 17.69 10.83 4.65
CA THR A 47 19.01 11.20 4.15
C THR A 47 20.09 11.13 5.21
N GLN A 48 19.74 10.86 6.47
CA GLN A 48 20.74 10.76 7.53
C GLN A 48 21.60 9.49 7.37
N PRO A 49 22.93 9.59 7.49
CA PRO A 49 23.84 8.46 7.36
C PRO A 49 23.50 7.28 8.29
N ALA A 50 22.96 7.56 9.46
CA ALA A 50 22.56 6.55 10.43
C ALA A 50 21.41 5.65 9.91
N VAL A 51 20.49 6.21 9.16
CA VAL A 51 19.38 5.46 8.58
C VAL A 51 19.81 4.75 7.28
N ALA A 52 20.56 5.44 6.44
CA ALA A 52 21.01 4.89 5.16
C ALA A 52 21.87 3.63 5.28
N GLY A 53 22.59 3.47 6.41
CA GLY A 53 23.37 2.26 6.69
C GLY A 53 22.57 1.13 7.35
N ALA A 54 21.42 1.43 7.95
CA ALA A 54 20.61 0.43 8.65
C ALA A 54 19.61 -0.29 7.72
N PHE A 55 19.07 0.43 6.72
CA PHE A 55 18.04 -0.03 5.81
C PHE A 55 18.38 0.36 4.37
N THR A 56 17.86 -0.40 3.39
CA THR A 56 17.81 0.05 2.00
C THR A 56 16.57 0.92 1.85
N VAL A 57 16.77 2.22 1.62
CA VAL A 57 15.64 3.15 1.40
C VAL A 57 15.20 3.04 -0.05
N GLU A 58 13.95 2.67 -0.22
CA GLU A 58 13.30 2.54 -1.53
C GLU A 58 12.63 3.86 -1.96
N PRO A 59 12.30 4.02 -3.24
CA PRO A 59 11.43 5.09 -3.69
C PRO A 59 10.08 5.06 -2.95
N PRO A 60 9.37 6.21 -2.81
CA PRO A 60 8.05 6.28 -2.18
C PRO A 60 7.00 5.36 -2.82
N ILE A 61 7.19 5.01 -4.10
CA ILE A 61 6.47 3.96 -4.80
C ILE A 61 7.52 2.97 -5.31
N CYS A 62 7.46 1.75 -4.81
CA CYS A 62 8.39 0.68 -5.15
C CYS A 62 7.64 -0.46 -5.84
N VAL A 63 8.15 -0.95 -6.95
CA VAL A 63 7.55 -2.07 -7.68
C VAL A 63 8.48 -3.28 -7.61
N LEU A 64 7.95 -4.36 -7.05
CA LEU A 64 8.65 -5.62 -6.92
C LEU A 64 8.03 -6.68 -7.83
N LYS A 65 8.83 -7.69 -8.17
CA LYS A 65 8.34 -8.91 -8.79
C LYS A 65 8.91 -10.11 -8.03
N ILE A 66 8.03 -10.89 -7.40
CA ILE A 66 8.41 -12.05 -6.59
C ILE A 66 7.64 -13.26 -7.11
N ASP A 67 8.35 -14.28 -7.54
CA ASP A 67 7.78 -15.53 -8.10
C ASP A 67 6.72 -15.27 -9.19
N GLY A 68 6.97 -14.27 -10.05
CA GLY A 68 6.05 -13.88 -11.11
C GLY A 68 4.99 -12.86 -10.71
N GLN A 69 4.67 -12.74 -9.43
CA GLN A 69 3.71 -11.76 -8.91
C GLN A 69 4.30 -10.35 -8.86
N LYS A 70 3.64 -9.40 -9.50
CA LYS A 70 3.96 -7.97 -9.39
C LYS A 70 3.30 -7.39 -8.15
N ILE A 71 4.07 -6.67 -7.34
CA ILE A 71 3.63 -6.04 -6.09
C ILE A 71 4.06 -4.58 -6.12
N VAL A 72 3.12 -3.68 -5.92
CA VAL A 72 3.35 -2.25 -5.79
C VAL A 72 3.28 -1.87 -4.33
N LEU A 73 4.35 -1.30 -3.81
CA LEU A 73 4.46 -0.85 -2.43
C LEU A 73 4.41 0.67 -2.38
N SER A 74 3.63 1.21 -1.49
CA SER A 74 3.70 2.62 -1.11
C SER A 74 3.22 2.80 0.34
N HIS A 75 3.58 3.91 0.97
CA HIS A 75 3.06 4.24 2.29
C HIS A 75 1.55 4.52 2.25
N TYR A 76 1.10 5.22 1.21
CA TYR A 76 -0.30 5.62 1.06
C TYR A 76 -1.12 4.60 0.28
N PRO A 77 -2.41 4.38 0.62
CA PRO A 77 -3.32 3.63 -0.23
C PRO A 77 -3.54 4.37 -1.56
N MET A 78 -3.39 3.65 -2.66
CA MET A 78 -3.59 4.18 -4.01
C MET A 78 -4.96 3.77 -4.52
N ALA A 79 -5.62 4.67 -5.26
CA ALA A 79 -6.87 4.36 -5.94
C ALA A 79 -6.63 3.52 -7.20
N ASP A 80 -5.52 3.76 -7.88
CA ASP A 80 -5.03 3.00 -9.03
C ASP A 80 -3.52 2.85 -8.91
N TRP A 81 -2.97 1.72 -9.36
CA TRP A 81 -1.55 1.41 -9.30
C TRP A 81 -1.07 0.63 -10.52
N GLN A 82 0.23 0.62 -10.73
CA GLN A 82 0.84 0.00 -11.90
C GLN A 82 0.49 -1.49 -12.04
N GLY A 83 -0.24 -1.83 -13.09
CA GLY A 83 -0.62 -3.20 -13.42
C GLY A 83 -1.81 -3.72 -12.62
N MET A 84 -2.61 -2.86 -12.03
CA MET A 84 -3.85 -3.23 -11.33
C MET A 84 -4.75 -4.09 -12.22
N SER A 85 -4.99 -3.68 -13.48
CA SER A 85 -5.76 -4.44 -14.47
C SER A 85 -5.12 -5.75 -14.92
N HIS A 86 -3.88 -6.03 -14.51
CA HIS A 86 -3.13 -7.25 -14.80
C HIS A 86 -2.85 -8.06 -13.53
N GLY A 87 -3.64 -7.86 -12.49
CA GLY A 87 -3.56 -8.64 -11.25
C GLY A 87 -2.36 -8.31 -10.36
N SER A 88 -1.74 -7.13 -10.50
CA SER A 88 -0.72 -6.72 -9.53
C SER A 88 -1.35 -6.39 -8.17
N TRP A 89 -0.61 -6.70 -7.10
CA TRP A 89 -1.02 -6.36 -5.74
C TRP A 89 -0.55 -4.98 -5.36
N HIS A 90 -1.32 -4.31 -4.51
CA HIS A 90 -0.92 -3.07 -3.85
C HIS A 90 -0.89 -3.26 -2.34
N LEU A 91 0.29 -3.05 -1.74
CA LEU A 91 0.47 -3.12 -0.29
C LEU A 91 0.82 -1.73 0.23
N HIS A 92 0.15 -1.32 1.28
CA HIS A 92 0.32 0.01 1.88
C HIS A 92 0.14 -0.02 3.40
N GLY A 93 0.37 1.11 4.05
CA GLY A 93 0.06 1.37 5.46
C GLY A 93 -0.72 2.66 5.61
N HIS A 94 -0.25 3.57 6.46
CA HIS A 94 -0.69 4.95 6.67
C HIS A 94 -2.04 5.13 7.39
N ILE A 95 -3.08 4.42 7.01
CA ILE A 95 -4.46 4.70 7.44
C ILE A 95 -4.79 4.19 8.84
N HIS A 96 -3.86 3.47 9.48
CA HIS A 96 -3.98 2.97 10.86
C HIS A 96 -5.33 2.29 11.13
N THR A 97 -5.80 1.47 10.19
CA THR A 97 -7.06 0.75 10.39
C THR A 97 -6.91 -0.25 11.54
N SER A 98 -7.89 -0.30 12.43
CA SER A 98 -7.92 -1.30 13.48
C SER A 98 -8.70 -2.53 13.01
N GLY A 99 -8.07 -3.71 13.11
CA GLY A 99 -8.67 -4.97 12.68
C GLY A 99 -8.83 -5.11 11.17
N GLY A 100 -9.33 -6.24 10.72
CA GLY A 100 -9.34 -6.62 9.30
C GLY A 100 -10.43 -5.99 8.42
N ALA A 101 -11.29 -5.13 8.96
CA ALA A 101 -12.48 -4.63 8.24
C ALA A 101 -12.17 -3.92 6.92
N TYR A 102 -11.08 -3.15 6.87
CA TYR A 102 -10.65 -2.47 5.64
C TYR A 102 -10.14 -3.47 4.59
N ASN A 103 -9.34 -4.43 4.99
CA ASN A 103 -8.83 -5.46 4.09
C ASN A 103 -9.96 -6.34 3.58
N GLU A 104 -10.92 -6.71 4.43
CA GLU A 104 -12.13 -7.43 4.03
C GLU A 104 -13.01 -6.61 3.08
N PHE A 105 -13.13 -5.31 3.28
CA PHE A 105 -13.83 -4.43 2.34
C PHE A 105 -13.14 -4.46 0.97
N ASN A 106 -11.81 -4.29 0.90
CA ASN A 106 -11.08 -4.38 -0.36
C ASN A 106 -11.29 -5.73 -1.05
N ARG A 107 -11.23 -6.84 -0.31
CA ARG A 107 -11.45 -8.19 -0.82
C ARG A 107 -12.84 -8.34 -1.44
N LYS A 108 -13.89 -7.89 -0.75
CA LYS A 108 -15.27 -7.91 -1.25
C LYS A 108 -15.49 -7.06 -2.50
N GLN A 109 -14.66 -6.03 -2.69
CA GLN A 109 -14.68 -5.19 -3.90
C GLN A 109 -13.82 -5.76 -5.03
N GLY A 110 -13.18 -6.92 -4.85
CA GLY A 110 -12.25 -7.48 -5.81
C GLY A 110 -10.92 -6.71 -5.92
N LEU A 111 -10.61 -5.83 -4.94
CA LEU A 111 -9.38 -5.04 -4.97
C LEU A 111 -8.21 -5.85 -4.42
N LEU A 112 -7.18 -6.04 -5.24
CA LEU A 112 -5.92 -6.67 -4.84
C LEU A 112 -5.05 -5.68 -4.05
N ARG A 113 -5.64 -5.03 -3.06
CA ARG A 113 -5.03 -4.02 -2.19
C ARG A 113 -5.16 -4.44 -0.73
N TYR A 114 -4.05 -4.29 0.03
CA TYR A 114 -3.99 -4.73 1.41
C TYR A 114 -3.24 -3.71 2.30
N ASP A 115 -3.82 -3.38 3.45
CA ASP A 115 -3.15 -2.64 4.52
C ASP A 115 -2.28 -3.60 5.33
N VAL A 116 -0.95 -3.50 5.14
CA VAL A 116 0.04 -4.30 5.86
C VAL A 116 0.47 -3.64 7.18
N GLY A 117 -0.15 -2.52 7.55
CA GLY A 117 0.11 -1.84 8.82
C GLY A 117 -0.15 -2.76 10.01
N CYS A 118 0.69 -2.66 11.04
CA CYS A 118 0.59 -3.51 12.23
C CYS A 118 -0.78 -3.39 12.93
N ASP A 119 -1.39 -2.19 12.91
CA ASP A 119 -2.69 -1.94 13.53
C ASP A 119 -3.82 -2.74 12.86
N ALA A 120 -3.73 -2.93 11.54
CA ALA A 120 -4.68 -3.73 10.76
C ALA A 120 -4.50 -5.24 10.98
N ASN A 121 -3.32 -5.68 11.46
CA ASN A 121 -2.89 -7.07 11.45
C ASN A 121 -2.52 -7.59 12.85
N GLY A 122 -3.26 -7.17 13.88
CA GLY A 122 -3.07 -7.66 15.26
C GLY A 122 -1.66 -7.39 15.81
N HIS A 123 -1.05 -6.27 15.44
CA HIS A 123 0.31 -5.84 15.79
C HIS A 123 1.42 -6.80 15.31
N SER A 124 1.16 -7.54 14.25
CA SER A 124 2.10 -8.48 13.65
C SER A 124 2.43 -8.10 12.21
N PRO A 125 3.66 -8.36 11.73
CA PRO A 125 3.99 -8.23 10.32
C PRO A 125 3.25 -9.30 9.51
N VAL A 126 2.87 -8.94 8.29
CA VAL A 126 2.21 -9.87 7.34
C VAL A 126 3.26 -10.53 6.46
N SER A 127 3.21 -11.84 6.34
CA SER A 127 4.11 -12.60 5.47
C SER A 127 3.60 -12.63 4.03
N LEU A 128 4.51 -12.95 3.10
CA LEU A 128 4.13 -13.11 1.70
C LEU A 128 3.18 -14.31 1.48
N ASP A 129 3.32 -15.35 2.28
CA ASP A 129 2.46 -16.54 2.16
C ASP A 129 1.05 -16.25 2.65
N GLU A 130 0.89 -15.48 3.73
CA GLU A 130 -0.42 -14.97 4.18
C GLU A 130 -1.08 -14.07 3.11
N LEU A 131 -0.29 -13.21 2.45
CA LEU A 131 -0.82 -12.38 1.35
C LEU A 131 -1.23 -13.22 0.14
N ARG A 132 -0.49 -14.28 -0.19
CA ARG A 132 -0.87 -15.21 -1.26
C ARG A 132 -2.19 -15.91 -0.96
N GLU A 133 -2.34 -16.41 0.25
CA GLU A 133 -3.58 -17.05 0.69
C GLU A 133 -4.75 -16.05 0.68
N TRP A 134 -4.50 -14.84 1.17
CA TRP A 134 -5.50 -13.78 1.17
C TRP A 134 -6.01 -13.45 -0.23
N PHE A 135 -5.10 -13.16 -1.16
CA PHE A 135 -5.46 -12.76 -2.51
C PHE A 135 -5.99 -13.91 -3.36
N ALA A 136 -5.61 -15.16 -3.07
CA ALA A 136 -6.21 -16.34 -3.69
C ALA A 136 -7.71 -16.47 -3.40
N GLY A 137 -8.20 -15.87 -2.33
CA GLY A 137 -9.61 -15.82 -1.98
C GLY A 137 -10.38 -14.64 -2.59
N VAL A 138 -9.79 -13.91 -3.55
CA VAL A 138 -10.48 -12.86 -4.32
C VAL A 138 -11.02 -13.50 -5.61
N ASP A 139 -12.32 -13.82 -5.61
CA ASP A 139 -12.95 -14.59 -6.70
C ASP A 139 -12.96 -13.87 -8.03
N GLU A 140 -13.18 -12.56 -8.02
CA GLU A 140 -13.22 -11.70 -9.21
C GLU A 140 -12.37 -10.45 -8.99
N PRO A 141 -11.06 -10.50 -9.31
CA PRO A 141 -10.22 -9.31 -9.22
C PRO A 141 -10.77 -8.19 -10.09
N CYS A 142 -10.96 -7.03 -9.49
CA CYS A 142 -11.43 -5.85 -10.19
C CYS A 142 -10.30 -5.28 -11.05
N ASP A 143 -10.50 -5.20 -12.36
CA ASP A 143 -9.58 -4.61 -13.31
C ASP A 143 -9.62 -3.07 -13.31
N ARG A 144 -10.62 -2.51 -12.64
CA ARG A 144 -10.79 -1.07 -12.46
C ARG A 144 -11.22 -0.79 -11.05
N VAL A 145 -10.72 0.31 -10.49
CA VAL A 145 -11.29 0.84 -9.25
C VAL A 145 -12.76 1.11 -9.55
N LYS A 146 -13.64 0.31 -9.00
CA LYS A 146 -15.02 0.73 -8.87
C LYS A 146 -14.98 1.93 -7.96
N TRP A 147 -15.00 3.12 -8.56
CA TRP A 147 -14.96 4.39 -7.85
C TRP A 147 -15.95 4.35 -6.69
N PRO A 148 -15.64 5.04 -5.62
CA PRO A 148 -16.32 4.87 -4.34
C PRO A 148 -17.84 4.86 -4.54
N TRP A 149 -18.51 4.17 -3.67
CA TRP A 149 -19.95 3.93 -3.61
C TRP A 149 -20.85 5.18 -3.86
N TRP A 150 -20.29 6.37 -3.84
CA TRP A 150 -20.98 7.62 -4.23
C TRP A 150 -20.85 7.97 -5.73
N VAL A 151 -19.98 7.30 -6.48
CA VAL A 151 -19.89 7.42 -7.95
C VAL A 151 -20.50 6.15 -8.54
N ASN A 152 -21.80 6.04 -8.40
CA ASN A 152 -22.57 5.04 -9.14
C ASN A 152 -22.74 5.52 -10.59
N GLU A 153 -23.22 4.67 -11.48
CA GLU A 153 -23.53 5.01 -12.89
C GLU A 153 -24.40 6.27 -13.05
N THR A 154 -25.18 6.61 -12.02
CA THR A 154 -25.97 7.83 -11.94
C THR A 154 -25.09 9.04 -11.69
N GLY A 155 -24.01 8.90 -10.89
CA GLY A 155 -23.03 9.98 -10.63
C GLY A 155 -22.24 10.34 -11.88
N ASP A 156 -21.78 9.39 -12.62
CA ASP A 156 -21.06 9.61 -13.89
C ASP A 156 -21.95 10.37 -14.88
N ARG A 157 -23.20 9.95 -15.03
CA ARG A 157 -24.18 10.64 -15.87
C ARG A 157 -24.53 12.03 -15.36
N GLN A 158 -24.49 12.26 -14.05
CA GLN A 158 -24.72 13.58 -13.49
C GLN A 158 -23.54 14.52 -13.75
N VAL A 159 -22.31 14.06 -13.56
CA VAL A 159 -21.07 14.79 -13.88
C VAL A 159 -21.02 15.14 -15.36
N GLU A 160 -21.33 14.17 -16.25
CA GLU A 160 -21.40 14.42 -17.70
C GLU A 160 -22.46 15.48 -18.08
N ARG A 161 -23.62 15.44 -17.43
CA ARG A 161 -24.69 16.45 -17.64
C ARG A 161 -24.26 17.84 -17.16
N GLU A 162 -23.62 17.93 -16.01
CA GLU A 162 -23.11 19.18 -15.46
C GLU A 162 -21.98 19.76 -16.32
N LEU A 163 -21.07 18.90 -16.80
CA LEU A 163 -20.00 19.28 -17.73
C LEU A 163 -20.56 19.75 -19.08
N ALA A 164 -21.56 19.07 -19.60
CA ALA A 164 -22.24 19.46 -20.84
C ALA A 164 -23.04 20.76 -20.68
N ALA A 165 -23.60 21.01 -19.50
CA ALA A 165 -24.29 22.25 -19.19
C ALA A 165 -23.31 23.43 -19.04
N TYR A 166 -22.14 23.19 -18.43
CA TYR A 166 -21.07 24.18 -18.33
C TYR A 166 -20.54 24.58 -19.72
N LYS A 167 -20.20 23.61 -20.56
CA LYS A 167 -19.73 23.86 -21.93
C LYS A 167 -20.75 24.62 -22.78
N ARG A 168 -22.04 24.38 -22.59
CA ARG A 168 -23.11 25.15 -23.27
C ARG A 168 -23.17 26.63 -22.84
N LYS A 169 -22.86 26.93 -21.58
CA LYS A 169 -22.82 28.32 -21.08
C LYS A 169 -21.62 29.11 -21.59
N GLU A 170 -20.51 28.45 -21.92
CA GLU A 170 -19.33 29.13 -22.48
C GLU A 170 -19.48 29.46 -23.99
N VAL A 171 -20.27 28.68 -24.72
CA VAL A 171 -20.52 28.92 -26.16
C VAL A 171 -21.51 30.08 -26.42
N ILE A 172 -22.20 30.54 -25.37
CA ILE A 172 -23.22 31.66 -25.48
C ILE A 172 -22.59 33.00 -25.03
N ARG A 173 -21.29 33.06 -24.75
CA ARG A 173 -20.53 34.26 -24.52
C ARG A 173 -19.61 34.58 -25.69
#